data_92a69ae88b6899937f1e773ca787ce6a
#
_entry.id   92a69ae88b6899937f1e773ca787ce6a
#
_cell.length_a   1.000
_cell.length_b   1.000
_cell.length_c   1.000
_cell.angle_alpha   90.00
_cell.angle_beta   90.00
_cell.angle_gamma   90.00
#
_symmetry.space_group_name_H-M   'P 1'
#
loop_
_entity.id
_entity.type
_entity.pdbx_description
1 polymer ?
#
loop_
_entity_poly.entity_id
_entity_poly.type
_entity_poly.pdbx_seq_one_letter_code
_entity_poly.pdbx_strand_id
1 'polypeptide(L)'
;MAKEDNMPLVTTTEMFKKAYEGGYAVGAFNVNNMEIVQGIVDAAKEEQSPLILQVSAGARKYAKHIYLVKLVEAALEDSNLPIALHLDHGDSFEICKDCVDGGFTSVMIDASHHDFDENVR
;
A
#
# COMPACT_ATOMS: atom_id res chain seq x y z
N MET A 1 -30.06 -7.40 1.66
CA MET A 1 -28.90 -7.50 2.55
C MET A 1 -28.17 -6.17 2.45
N ALA A 2 -28.09 -5.41 3.55
CA ALA A 2 -27.26 -4.23 3.58
C ALA A 2 -25.81 -4.63 3.25
N LYS A 3 -25.18 -3.93 2.28
CA LYS A 3 -23.73 -4.00 2.15
C LYS A 3 -23.19 -3.53 3.50
N GLU A 4 -22.51 -4.41 4.23
CA GLU A 4 -21.66 -3.93 5.31
C GLU A 4 -20.74 -2.88 4.70
N ASP A 5 -20.65 -1.71 5.34
CA ASP A 5 -19.76 -0.65 4.88
C ASP A 5 -18.33 -1.20 4.92
N ASN A 6 -17.83 -1.64 3.77
CA ASN A 6 -16.45 -2.09 3.66
C ASN A 6 -15.54 -0.95 4.08
N MET A 7 -14.63 -1.24 5.01
CA MET A 7 -13.62 -0.27 5.43
C MET A 7 -12.82 0.19 4.20
N PRO A 8 -12.77 1.49 3.89
CA PRO A 8 -11.98 1.97 2.77
C PRO A 8 -10.49 1.80 3.04
N LEU A 9 -9.67 1.84 1.98
CA LEU A 9 -8.23 2.02 2.13
C LEU A 9 -7.93 3.25 2.98
N VAL A 10 -6.96 3.12 3.90
CA VAL A 10 -6.57 4.21 4.79
C VAL A 10 -5.24 4.82 4.35
N THR A 11 -5.01 6.08 4.73
CA THR A 11 -3.68 6.68 4.66
C THR A 11 -2.81 6.18 5.80
N THR A 12 -1.51 6.42 5.73
CA THR A 12 -0.57 6.02 6.79
C THR A 12 -0.59 6.93 8.01
N THR A 13 -1.27 8.07 7.97
CA THR A 13 -1.22 9.09 9.04
C THR A 13 -1.62 8.54 10.41
N GLU A 14 -2.84 8.03 10.56
CA GLU A 14 -3.31 7.47 11.83
C GLU A 14 -2.61 6.16 12.19
N MET A 15 -2.29 5.36 11.18
CA MET A 15 -1.55 4.10 11.35
C MET A 15 -0.17 4.36 11.98
N PHE A 16 0.58 5.32 11.48
CA PHE A 16 1.91 5.66 12.00
C PHE A 16 1.85 6.38 13.34
N LYS A 17 0.86 7.22 13.56
CA LYS A 17 0.65 7.86 14.87
C LYS A 17 0.45 6.80 15.95
N LYS A 18 -0.46 5.86 15.74
CA LYS A 18 -0.71 4.77 16.70
C LYS A 18 0.52 3.89 16.91
N ALA A 19 1.25 3.58 15.85
CA ALA A 19 2.46 2.79 15.94
C ALA A 19 3.55 3.51 16.76
N TYR A 20 3.75 4.81 16.53
CA TYR A 20 4.70 5.62 17.29
C TYR A 20 4.33 5.71 18.77
N GLU A 21 3.07 6.04 19.07
CA GLU A 21 2.58 6.14 20.45
C GLU A 21 2.59 4.79 21.17
N GLY A 22 2.32 3.71 20.46
CA GLY A 22 2.29 2.33 20.98
C GLY A 22 3.66 1.64 21.05
N GLY A 23 4.69 2.24 20.45
CA GLY A 23 6.05 1.68 20.45
C GLY A 23 6.19 0.41 19.59
N TYR A 24 5.46 0.31 18.47
CA TYR A 24 5.54 -0.83 17.54
C TYR A 24 5.74 -0.37 16.08
N ALA A 25 6.15 -1.29 15.22
CA ALA A 25 6.28 -1.07 13.79
C ALA A 25 5.07 -1.62 13.03
N VAL A 26 4.77 -1.02 11.88
CA VAL A 26 3.79 -1.53 10.92
C VAL A 26 4.54 -2.18 9.76
N GLY A 27 4.18 -3.41 9.43
CA GLY A 27 4.76 -4.12 8.29
C GLY A 27 4.30 -3.55 6.95
N ALA A 28 5.25 -3.38 6.03
CA ALA A 28 5.01 -3.02 4.63
C ALA A 28 5.51 -4.16 3.74
N PHE A 29 4.61 -4.78 2.99
CA PHE A 29 4.88 -6.02 2.27
C PHE A 29 4.64 -5.83 0.78
N ASN A 30 5.62 -6.20 -0.03
CA ASN A 30 5.53 -6.15 -1.49
C ASN A 30 4.52 -7.17 -2.01
N VAL A 31 3.64 -6.70 -2.87
CA VAL A 31 2.63 -7.56 -3.53
C VAL A 31 2.70 -7.41 -5.04
N ASN A 32 2.57 -8.52 -5.75
CA ASN A 32 2.57 -8.57 -7.21
C ASN A 32 1.69 -9.69 -7.79
N ASN A 33 1.10 -10.54 -6.95
CA ASN A 33 0.15 -11.57 -7.35
C ASN A 33 -0.84 -11.90 -6.22
N MET A 34 -1.84 -12.68 -6.54
CA MET A 34 -2.93 -13.06 -5.62
C MET A 34 -2.41 -13.88 -4.43
N GLU A 35 -1.53 -14.83 -4.67
CA GLU A 35 -1.06 -15.78 -3.65
C GLU A 35 -0.27 -15.07 -2.55
N ILE A 36 0.56 -14.09 -2.93
CA ILE A 36 1.29 -13.25 -1.98
C ILE A 36 0.33 -12.38 -1.17
N VAL A 37 -0.65 -11.74 -1.82
CA VAL A 37 -1.67 -10.94 -1.12
C VAL A 37 -2.41 -11.79 -0.10
N GLN A 38 -2.87 -12.99 -0.48
CA GLN A 38 -3.60 -13.89 0.42
C GLN A 38 -2.75 -14.30 1.62
N GLY A 39 -1.49 -14.72 1.41
CA GLY A 39 -0.61 -15.12 2.50
C GLY A 39 -0.32 -14.00 3.50
N ILE A 40 -0.11 -12.77 3.02
CA ILE A 40 0.11 -11.59 3.87
C ILE A 40 -1.17 -11.26 4.66
N VAL A 41 -2.30 -11.26 4.00
CA VAL A 41 -3.60 -10.91 4.61
C VAL A 41 -4.01 -11.95 5.65
N ASP A 42 -3.81 -13.24 5.40
CA ASP A 42 -4.10 -14.29 6.37
C ASP A 42 -3.27 -14.13 7.65
N ALA A 43 -1.98 -13.86 7.52
CA ALA A 43 -1.12 -13.55 8.66
C ALA A 43 -1.56 -12.29 9.42
N ALA A 44 -1.92 -11.23 8.70
CA ALA A 44 -2.41 -10.00 9.32
C ALA A 44 -3.74 -10.20 10.07
N LYS A 45 -4.63 -11.06 9.57
CA LYS A 45 -5.87 -11.44 10.24
C LYS A 45 -5.61 -12.21 11.54
N GLU A 46 -4.68 -13.16 11.52
CA GLU A 46 -4.29 -13.91 12.72
C GLU A 46 -3.73 -12.99 13.81
N GLU A 47 -2.88 -12.05 13.42
CA GLU A 47 -2.23 -11.10 14.34
C GLU A 47 -3.10 -9.86 14.66
N GLN A 48 -4.26 -9.69 14.02
CA GLN A 48 -5.11 -8.50 14.13
C GLN A 48 -4.32 -7.20 13.87
N SER A 49 -3.41 -7.24 12.89
CA SER A 49 -2.46 -6.17 12.60
C SER A 49 -2.91 -5.31 11.41
N PRO A 50 -2.82 -3.98 11.52
CA PRO A 50 -2.86 -3.13 10.34
C PRO A 50 -1.67 -3.45 9.44
N LEU A 51 -1.79 -3.17 8.15
CA LEU A 51 -0.70 -3.46 7.22
C LEU A 51 -0.62 -2.45 6.07
N ILE A 52 0.56 -2.38 5.48
CA ILE A 52 0.82 -1.65 4.24
C ILE A 52 1.08 -2.69 3.16
N LEU A 53 0.25 -2.70 2.12
CA LEU A 53 0.52 -3.44 0.89
C LEU A 53 1.23 -2.48 -0.07
N GLN A 54 2.48 -2.78 -0.38
CA GLN A 54 3.29 -1.90 -1.22
C GLN A 54 3.56 -2.51 -2.59
N VAL A 55 3.63 -1.64 -3.58
CA VAL A 55 3.76 -2.00 -4.99
C VAL A 55 4.88 -1.17 -5.60
N SER A 56 5.85 -1.83 -6.22
CA SER A 56 6.87 -1.18 -7.01
C SER A 56 6.38 -0.86 -8.44
N ALA A 57 7.09 0.01 -9.15
CA ALA A 57 6.84 0.24 -10.56
C ALA A 57 6.93 -1.06 -11.38
N GLY A 58 7.86 -1.95 -11.03
CA GLY A 58 8.00 -3.27 -11.65
C GLY A 58 6.80 -4.17 -11.42
N ALA A 59 6.25 -4.20 -10.22
CA ALA A 59 5.03 -4.96 -9.89
C ALA A 59 3.81 -4.42 -10.66
N ARG A 60 3.67 -3.10 -10.78
CA ARG A 60 2.61 -2.47 -11.60
C ARG A 60 2.70 -2.87 -13.07
N LYS A 61 3.92 -2.93 -13.60
CA LYS A 61 4.15 -3.37 -14.99
C LYS A 61 3.84 -4.85 -15.20
N TYR A 62 4.20 -5.68 -14.23
CA TYR A 62 3.98 -7.13 -14.27
C TYR A 62 2.49 -7.49 -14.18
N ALA A 63 1.81 -7.03 -13.14
CA ALA A 63 0.44 -7.44 -12.80
C ALA A 63 -0.64 -6.50 -13.35
N LYS A 64 -0.28 -5.33 -13.86
CA LYS A 64 -1.14 -4.20 -14.23
C LYS A 64 -1.87 -3.58 -13.04
N HIS A 65 -1.95 -2.26 -13.05
CA HIS A 65 -2.54 -1.44 -11.98
C HIS A 65 -3.93 -1.90 -11.55
N ILE A 66 -4.82 -2.13 -12.51
CA ILE A 66 -6.21 -2.48 -12.19
C ILE A 66 -6.34 -3.82 -11.44
N TYR A 67 -5.53 -4.81 -11.78
CA TYR A 67 -5.56 -6.10 -11.07
C TYR A 67 -5.05 -5.96 -9.64
N LEU A 68 -3.98 -5.19 -9.43
CA LEU A 68 -3.43 -4.94 -8.09
C LEU A 68 -4.44 -4.22 -7.21
N VAL A 69 -5.08 -3.17 -7.71
CA VAL A 69 -6.13 -2.44 -6.99
C VAL A 69 -7.28 -3.38 -6.60
N LYS A 70 -7.73 -4.22 -7.52
CA LYS A 70 -8.82 -5.18 -7.24
C LYS A 70 -8.42 -6.28 -6.26
N LEU A 71 -7.18 -6.74 -6.29
CA LEU A 71 -6.67 -7.66 -5.28
C LEU A 71 -6.65 -7.02 -3.88
N VAL A 72 -6.28 -5.76 -3.78
CA VAL A 72 -6.28 -5.04 -2.51
C VAL A 72 -7.71 -4.73 -2.03
N GLU A 73 -8.62 -4.38 -2.92
CA GLU A 73 -10.05 -4.27 -2.57
C GLU A 73 -10.60 -5.60 -2.01
N ALA A 74 -10.26 -6.72 -2.65
CA ALA A 74 -10.64 -8.04 -2.15
C ALA A 74 -10.02 -8.32 -0.77
N ALA A 75 -8.76 -7.93 -0.55
CA ALA A 75 -8.10 -8.06 0.76
C ALA A 75 -8.81 -7.25 1.86
N LEU A 76 -9.31 -6.05 1.54
CA LEU A 76 -10.11 -5.24 2.47
C LEU A 76 -11.42 -5.95 2.85
N GLU A 77 -12.14 -6.47 1.87
CA GLU A 77 -13.39 -7.20 2.11
C GLU A 77 -13.18 -8.47 2.93
N ASP A 78 -12.11 -9.22 2.65
CA ASP A 78 -11.79 -10.47 3.34
C ASP A 78 -11.32 -10.24 4.78
N SER A 79 -10.53 -9.21 5.04
CA SER A 79 -9.86 -9.00 6.33
C SER A 79 -10.56 -8.04 7.27
N ASN A 80 -11.21 -7.01 6.74
CA ASN A 80 -11.74 -5.88 7.49
C ASN A 80 -10.67 -5.19 8.38
N LEU A 81 -9.43 -5.19 7.92
CA LEU A 81 -8.29 -4.55 8.60
C LEU A 81 -7.97 -3.18 7.99
N PRO A 82 -7.33 -2.28 8.76
CA PRO A 82 -6.77 -1.05 8.19
C PRO A 82 -5.62 -1.39 7.24
N ILE A 83 -5.82 -1.13 5.94
CA ILE A 83 -4.82 -1.37 4.89
C ILE A 83 -4.53 -0.06 4.18
N ALA A 84 -3.24 0.28 4.05
CA ALA A 84 -2.76 1.32 3.13
C ALA A 84 -2.17 0.67 1.88
N LEU A 85 -2.50 1.23 0.72
CA LEU A 85 -1.89 0.85 -0.55
C LEU A 85 -0.83 1.88 -0.91
N HIS A 86 0.41 1.44 -1.00
CA HIS A 86 1.61 2.28 -1.09
C HIS A 86 2.40 2.03 -2.37
N LEU A 87 2.77 3.10 -3.08
CA LEU A 87 3.79 3.05 -4.12
C LEU A 87 5.17 3.13 -3.48
N ASP A 88 5.96 2.08 -3.66
CA ASP A 88 7.34 1.98 -3.19
C ASP A 88 8.31 2.37 -4.30
N HIS A 89 9.25 3.27 -4.01
CA HIS A 89 10.27 3.76 -4.93
C HIS A 89 9.71 4.30 -6.27
N GLY A 90 8.81 5.26 -6.19
CA GLY A 90 8.34 6.00 -7.39
C GLY A 90 9.46 6.85 -7.97
N ASP A 91 9.83 6.62 -9.23
CA ASP A 91 10.98 7.25 -9.88
C ASP A 91 10.66 8.61 -10.54
N SER A 92 9.40 9.02 -10.53
CA SER A 92 8.96 10.29 -11.10
C SER A 92 7.69 10.81 -10.43
N PHE A 93 7.44 12.11 -10.58
CA PHE A 93 6.18 12.73 -10.16
C PHE A 93 4.98 12.10 -10.86
N GLU A 94 5.11 11.78 -12.14
CA GLU A 94 4.05 11.22 -12.97
C GLU A 94 3.57 9.87 -12.41
N ILE A 95 4.47 8.97 -12.05
CA ILE A 95 4.07 7.65 -11.49
C ILE A 95 3.41 7.81 -10.12
N CYS A 96 3.90 8.73 -9.29
CA CYS A 96 3.27 9.03 -8.00
C CYS A 96 1.85 9.56 -8.20
N LYS A 97 1.68 10.52 -9.12
CA LYS A 97 0.38 11.08 -9.46
C LYS A 97 -0.57 10.01 -10.00
N ASP A 98 -0.13 9.19 -10.94
CA ASP A 98 -0.93 8.10 -11.51
C ASP A 98 -1.40 7.10 -10.44
N CYS A 99 -0.54 6.80 -9.46
CA CYS A 99 -0.90 5.93 -8.35
C CYS A 99 -1.97 6.57 -7.45
N VAL A 100 -1.83 7.83 -7.10
CA VAL A 100 -2.83 8.55 -6.29
C VAL A 100 -4.16 8.64 -7.04
N ASP A 101 -4.16 9.03 -8.30
CA ASP A 101 -5.36 9.11 -9.14
C ASP A 101 -6.01 7.72 -9.31
N GLY A 102 -5.22 6.67 -9.28
CA GLY A 102 -5.65 5.28 -9.40
C GLY A 102 -6.06 4.59 -8.08
N GLY A 103 -6.10 5.32 -6.96
CA GLY A 103 -6.62 4.82 -5.69
C GLY A 103 -5.57 4.44 -4.65
N PHE A 104 -4.28 4.67 -4.89
CA PHE A 104 -3.25 4.50 -3.86
C PHE A 104 -3.41 5.58 -2.77
N THR A 105 -3.20 5.19 -1.53
CA THR A 105 -3.34 6.08 -0.37
C THR A 105 -2.02 6.56 0.20
N SER A 106 -0.91 6.10 -0.36
CA SER A 106 0.44 6.46 0.04
C SER A 106 1.40 6.32 -1.14
N VAL A 107 2.37 7.21 -1.26
CA VAL A 107 3.41 7.15 -2.28
C VAL A 107 4.75 7.58 -1.70
N MET A 108 5.83 7.01 -2.21
CA MET A 108 7.20 7.40 -1.94
C MET A 108 7.87 7.81 -3.24
N ILE A 109 8.28 9.08 -3.34
CA ILE A 109 9.16 9.54 -4.41
C ILE A 109 10.60 9.14 -4.08
N ASP A 110 11.33 8.62 -5.05
CA ASP A 110 12.72 8.21 -4.88
C ASP A 110 13.60 8.82 -5.97
N ALA A 111 14.38 9.80 -5.58
CA ALA A 111 15.37 10.46 -6.43
C ALA A 111 16.82 10.07 -6.05
N SER A 112 17.02 8.99 -5.30
CA SER A 112 18.33 8.59 -4.77
C SER A 112 19.38 8.26 -5.83
N HIS A 113 18.95 7.99 -7.06
CA HIS A 113 19.83 7.75 -8.21
C HIS A 113 20.20 9.03 -8.98
N HIS A 114 19.64 10.17 -8.62
CA HIS A 114 20.03 11.49 -9.10
C HIS A 114 21.17 12.09 -8.27
N ASP A 115 21.81 13.13 -8.77
CA ASP A 115 22.80 13.85 -7.99
C ASP A 115 22.16 14.64 -6.83
N PHE A 116 23.01 15.16 -5.94
CA PHE A 116 22.55 15.83 -4.72
C PHE A 116 21.63 17.03 -5.00
N ASP A 117 21.98 17.86 -5.96
CA ASP A 117 21.22 19.09 -6.25
C ASP A 117 19.82 18.77 -6.80
N GLU A 118 19.70 17.74 -7.62
CA GLU A 118 18.40 17.26 -8.13
C GLU A 118 17.57 16.61 -7.01
N ASN A 119 18.21 15.89 -6.10
CA ASN A 119 17.53 15.28 -4.94
C ASN A 119 16.94 16.33 -3.98
N VAL A 120 17.59 17.49 -3.86
CA VAL A 120 17.13 18.60 -2.98
C VAL A 120 15.95 19.35 -3.59
N ARG A 121 15.83 19.39 -4.93
CA ARG A 121 14.78 20.11 -5.65
C ARG A 121 13.42 19.50 -5.44
#